data_b66a7b7d575fba5816757d6caf904e0c
#
_entry.id   b66a7b7d575fba5816757d6caf904e0c
#
_cell.length_a   1.000
_cell.length_b   1.000
_cell.length_c   1.000
_cell.angle_alpha   90.00
_cell.angle_beta   90.00
_cell.angle_gamma   90.00
#
_symmetry.space_group_name_H-M   'P 1'
#
loop_
_entity.id
_entity.type
_entity.pdbx_description
1 polymer ?
#
loop_
_entity_poly.entity_id
_entity_poly.type
_entity_poly.pdbx_seq_one_letter_code
_entity_poly.pdbx_strand_id
1 'polypeptide(L)'
;MKLSAEIKAFAARLGHEFQTPALLVQALTHSSMSTPNRDDNQRLEFLGDLVLGLVMSEALLEHDRKAAEGTLAPRFNALVRKETCADVARQIDLGAVLKLGRSEMLSGGRRKQALLGDAMEAVIAAVYLDAGFETARTVVLALWG
;
A
#
# COMPACT_ATOMS: atom_id res chain seq x y z
N MET A 1 -12.81 7.44 -15.62
CA MET A 1 -13.01 7.91 -14.24
C MET A 1 -12.11 9.10 -13.95
N LYS A 2 -12.65 10.10 -13.29
CA LYS A 2 -11.89 11.28 -12.93
C LYS A 2 -11.60 11.28 -11.42
N LEU A 3 -10.33 11.37 -11.05
CA LEU A 3 -9.94 11.41 -9.66
C LEU A 3 -10.16 12.80 -9.05
N SER A 4 -10.48 12.84 -7.75
CA SER A 4 -10.53 14.10 -7.02
C SER A 4 -9.14 14.73 -6.94
N ALA A 5 -9.09 16.03 -6.62
CA ALA A 5 -7.82 16.74 -6.47
C ALA A 5 -6.95 16.12 -5.37
N GLU A 6 -7.56 15.71 -4.26
CA GLU A 6 -6.87 15.10 -3.13
C GLU A 6 -6.24 13.76 -3.51
N ILE A 7 -6.95 12.94 -4.27
CA ILE A 7 -6.43 11.63 -4.69
C ILE A 7 -5.34 11.81 -5.75
N LYS A 8 -5.49 12.79 -6.65
CA LYS A 8 -4.41 13.12 -7.60
C LYS A 8 -3.15 13.57 -6.88
N ALA A 9 -3.29 14.40 -5.85
CA ALA A 9 -2.15 14.83 -5.04
C ALA A 9 -1.51 13.65 -4.33
N PHE A 10 -2.32 12.72 -3.82
CA PHE A 10 -1.80 11.49 -3.22
C PHE A 10 -1.01 10.66 -4.24
N ALA A 11 -1.54 10.48 -5.45
CA ALA A 11 -0.86 9.73 -6.50
C ALA A 11 0.51 10.35 -6.83
N ALA A 12 0.61 11.68 -6.81
CA ALA A 12 1.87 12.37 -7.01
C ALA A 12 2.86 12.08 -5.87
N ARG A 13 2.39 12.05 -4.62
CA ARG A 13 3.24 11.69 -3.47
C ARG A 13 3.69 10.23 -3.53
N LEU A 14 2.80 9.36 -3.99
CA LEU A 14 3.09 7.94 -4.20
C LEU A 14 4.14 7.74 -5.29
N GLY A 15 4.15 8.60 -6.30
CA GLY A 15 5.10 8.51 -7.40
C GLY A 15 4.63 7.66 -8.57
N HIS A 16 3.31 7.52 -8.75
CA HIS A 16 2.76 6.74 -9.86
C HIS A 16 1.51 7.39 -10.43
N GLU A 17 1.48 7.54 -11.75
CA GLU A 17 0.30 8.02 -12.48
C GLU A 17 -0.49 6.81 -12.99
N PHE A 18 -1.71 6.65 -12.51
CA PHE A 18 -2.52 5.47 -12.83
C PHE A 18 -3.17 5.59 -14.21
N GLN A 19 -3.01 4.54 -15.01
CA GLN A 19 -3.74 4.38 -16.27
C GLN A 19 -5.17 3.92 -16.00
N THR A 20 -5.36 3.12 -14.94
CA THR A 20 -6.68 2.67 -14.50
C THR A 20 -6.96 3.25 -13.11
N PRO A 21 -7.45 4.51 -13.04
CA PRO A 21 -7.66 5.18 -11.74
C PRO A 21 -8.57 4.45 -10.77
N ALA A 22 -9.49 3.62 -11.28
CA ALA A 22 -10.39 2.83 -10.43
C ALA A 22 -9.64 1.91 -9.48
N LEU A 23 -8.44 1.43 -9.87
CA LEU A 23 -7.61 0.59 -9.01
C LEU A 23 -7.17 1.34 -7.75
N LEU A 24 -6.78 2.60 -7.91
CA LEU A 24 -6.38 3.41 -6.77
C LEU A 24 -7.57 3.69 -5.85
N VAL A 25 -8.72 4.02 -6.42
CA VAL A 25 -9.94 4.27 -5.63
C VAL A 25 -10.31 3.02 -4.83
N GLN A 26 -10.25 1.84 -5.45
CA GLN A 26 -10.52 0.58 -4.75
C GLN A 26 -9.52 0.35 -3.60
N ALA A 27 -8.23 0.60 -3.84
CA ALA A 27 -7.20 0.44 -2.83
C ALA A 27 -7.43 1.34 -1.61
N LEU A 28 -8.01 2.51 -1.83
CA LEU A 28 -8.29 3.49 -0.77
C LEU A 28 -9.65 3.27 -0.09
N THR A 29 -10.44 2.31 -0.54
CA THR A 29 -11.79 2.06 -0.03
C THR A 29 -11.76 0.98 1.05
N HIS A 30 -11.97 1.40 2.29
CA HIS A 30 -12.05 0.48 3.44
C HIS A 30 -13.35 -0.33 3.41
N SER A 31 -13.33 -1.52 4.01
CA SER A 31 -14.47 -2.43 4.04
C SER A 31 -15.72 -1.80 4.68
N SER A 32 -15.56 -0.78 5.53
CA SER A 32 -16.69 -0.04 6.10
C SER A 32 -17.53 0.70 5.05
N MET A 33 -16.98 0.86 3.84
CA MET A 33 -17.67 1.48 2.69
C MET A 33 -18.17 0.46 1.67
N SER A 34 -17.93 -0.84 1.91
CA SER A 34 -18.26 -1.89 0.96
C SER A 34 -19.77 -2.02 0.76
N THR A 35 -20.19 -2.19 -0.48
CA THR A 35 -21.58 -2.49 -0.87
C THR A 35 -21.54 -3.53 -1.98
N PRO A 36 -22.69 -4.16 -2.35
CA PRO A 36 -22.69 -5.08 -3.50
C PRO A 36 -22.16 -4.45 -4.79
N ASN A 37 -22.22 -3.13 -4.92
CA ASN A 37 -21.79 -2.42 -6.12
C ASN A 37 -20.47 -1.64 -5.94
N ARG A 38 -19.83 -1.80 -4.78
CA ARG A 38 -18.57 -1.09 -4.49
C ARG A 38 -17.60 -2.05 -3.84
N ASP A 39 -16.49 -2.31 -4.52
CA ASP A 39 -15.43 -3.14 -4.01
C ASP A 39 -14.60 -2.39 -2.97
N ASP A 40 -14.12 -3.12 -1.98
CA ASP A 40 -13.19 -2.59 -0.99
C ASP A 40 -11.76 -3.05 -1.29
N ASN A 41 -10.85 -2.77 -0.36
CA ASN A 41 -9.43 -3.02 -0.57
C ASN A 41 -8.92 -4.37 -0.05
N GLN A 42 -9.78 -5.25 0.47
CA GLN A 42 -9.31 -6.48 1.12
C GLN A 42 -8.54 -7.40 0.18
N ARG A 43 -9.04 -7.61 -1.03
CA ARG A 43 -8.35 -8.48 -2.00
C ARG A 43 -7.03 -7.86 -2.47
N LEU A 44 -7.01 -6.54 -2.64
CA LEU A 44 -5.79 -5.83 -3.02
C LEU A 44 -4.76 -5.87 -1.89
N GLU A 45 -5.19 -5.75 -0.65
CA GLU A 45 -4.31 -5.91 0.52
C GLU A 45 -3.62 -7.27 0.50
N PHE A 46 -4.37 -8.34 0.25
CA PHE A 46 -3.82 -9.69 0.15
C PHE A 46 -2.72 -9.77 -0.91
N LEU A 47 -3.01 -9.28 -2.11
CA LEU A 47 -2.04 -9.28 -3.21
C LEU A 47 -0.85 -8.39 -2.90
N GLY A 48 -1.10 -7.21 -2.35
CA GLY A 48 -0.05 -6.24 -2.04
C GLY A 48 0.94 -6.74 -1.01
N ASP A 49 0.48 -7.51 -0.04
CA ASP A 49 1.35 -8.14 0.94
C ASP A 49 2.38 -9.04 0.26
N LEU A 50 1.94 -9.83 -0.72
CA LEU A 50 2.82 -10.71 -1.47
C LEU A 50 3.78 -9.96 -2.40
N VAL A 51 3.28 -8.90 -3.06
CA VAL A 51 4.13 -8.06 -3.92
C VAL A 51 5.21 -7.39 -3.09
N LEU A 52 4.85 -6.79 -1.96
CA LEU A 52 5.80 -6.16 -1.04
C LEU A 52 6.82 -7.18 -0.56
N GLY A 53 6.37 -8.38 -0.19
CA GLY A 53 7.25 -9.45 0.25
C GLY A 53 8.27 -9.84 -0.82
N LEU A 54 7.84 -9.96 -2.07
CA LEU A 54 8.75 -10.29 -3.16
C LEU A 54 9.76 -9.17 -3.39
N VAL A 55 9.32 -7.92 -3.43
CA VAL A 55 10.21 -6.77 -3.62
C VAL A 55 11.28 -6.75 -2.52
N MET A 56 10.88 -6.90 -1.27
CA MET A 56 11.82 -6.80 -0.14
C MET A 56 12.75 -8.00 -0.05
N SER A 57 12.26 -9.20 -0.34
CA SER A 57 13.13 -10.38 -0.32
C SER A 57 14.20 -10.31 -1.42
N GLU A 58 13.84 -9.88 -2.62
CA GLU A 58 14.82 -9.66 -3.69
C GLU A 58 15.85 -8.60 -3.29
N ALA A 59 15.38 -7.48 -2.74
CA ALA A 59 16.27 -6.39 -2.35
C ALA A 59 17.27 -6.83 -1.28
N LEU A 60 16.82 -7.62 -0.30
CA LEU A 60 17.70 -8.13 0.75
C LEU A 60 18.73 -9.10 0.19
N LEU A 61 18.34 -9.98 -0.73
CA LEU A 61 19.28 -10.93 -1.35
C LEU A 61 20.33 -10.19 -2.18
N GLU A 62 19.96 -9.11 -2.85
CA GLU A 62 20.90 -8.30 -3.63
C GLU A 62 21.82 -7.48 -2.72
N HIS A 63 21.29 -6.97 -1.62
CA HIS A 63 22.04 -6.14 -0.68
C HIS A 63 23.10 -6.94 0.08
N ASP A 64 22.79 -8.18 0.43
CA ASP A 64 23.70 -9.04 1.17
C ASP A 64 23.64 -10.46 0.59
N ARG A 65 24.54 -10.74 -0.34
CA ARG A 65 24.56 -12.01 -1.08
C ARG A 65 25.02 -13.20 -0.26
N LYS A 66 25.60 -12.95 0.92
CA LYS A 66 26.18 -14.01 1.77
C LYS A 66 25.38 -14.30 3.02
N ALA A 67 24.42 -13.46 3.36
CA ALA A 67 23.66 -13.62 4.59
C ALA A 67 22.81 -14.89 4.54
N ALA A 68 22.79 -15.63 5.64
CA ALA A 68 21.95 -16.80 5.81
C ALA A 68 20.50 -16.39 6.09
N GLU A 69 19.57 -17.31 5.86
CA GLU A 69 18.16 -17.09 6.10
C GLU A 69 17.87 -16.57 7.51
N GLY A 70 18.53 -17.12 8.52
CA GLY A 70 18.35 -16.70 9.90
C GLY A 70 18.70 -15.24 10.15
N THR A 71 19.57 -14.66 9.33
CA THR A 71 19.91 -13.23 9.37
C THR A 71 18.93 -12.41 8.55
N LEU A 72 18.50 -12.94 7.40
CA LEU A 72 17.61 -12.24 6.48
C LEU A 72 16.18 -12.12 7.01
N ALA A 73 15.65 -13.17 7.65
CA ALA A 73 14.27 -13.20 8.09
C ALA A 73 13.88 -12.07 9.04
N PRO A 74 14.66 -11.74 10.09
CA PRO A 74 14.33 -10.59 10.94
C PRO A 74 14.35 -9.26 10.21
N ARG A 75 15.28 -9.08 9.27
CA ARG A 75 15.36 -7.87 8.45
C ARG A 75 14.12 -7.76 7.54
N PHE A 76 13.74 -8.88 6.93
CA PHE A 76 12.55 -8.94 6.09
C PHE A 76 11.31 -8.56 6.89
N ASN A 77 11.11 -9.18 8.06
CA ASN A 77 9.94 -8.91 8.88
C ASN A 77 9.85 -7.44 9.28
N ALA A 78 10.99 -6.81 9.60
CA ALA A 78 11.01 -5.38 9.95
C ALA A 78 10.58 -4.50 8.80
N LEU A 79 10.84 -4.91 7.55
CA LEU A 79 10.48 -4.12 6.36
C LEU A 79 9.02 -4.29 5.95
N VAL A 80 8.43 -5.48 6.14
CA VAL A 80 7.10 -5.79 5.58
C VAL A 80 5.97 -5.77 6.61
N ARG A 81 6.27 -5.65 7.89
CA ARG A 81 5.24 -5.69 8.93
C ARG A 81 4.30 -4.48 8.85
N LYS A 82 3.10 -4.64 9.42
CA LYS A 82 2.05 -3.61 9.35
C LYS A 82 2.49 -2.26 9.89
N GLU A 83 3.26 -2.26 10.98
CA GLU A 83 3.75 -1.02 11.58
C GLU A 83 4.58 -0.21 10.60
N THR A 84 5.46 -0.88 9.85
CA THR A 84 6.30 -0.22 8.85
C THR A 84 5.46 0.27 7.67
N CYS A 85 4.52 -0.55 7.21
CA CYS A 85 3.59 -0.13 6.15
C CYS A 85 2.79 1.10 6.57
N ALA A 86 2.33 1.14 7.82
CA ALA A 86 1.60 2.29 8.35
C ALA A 86 2.50 3.54 8.43
N ASP A 87 3.77 3.37 8.80
CA ASP A 87 4.71 4.49 8.85
C ASP A 87 4.92 5.09 7.45
N VAL A 88 5.07 4.24 6.44
CA VAL A 88 5.19 4.70 5.05
C VAL A 88 3.91 5.41 4.61
N ALA A 89 2.74 4.84 4.96
CA ALA A 89 1.46 5.46 4.66
C ALA A 89 1.36 6.87 5.27
N ARG A 90 1.85 7.05 6.49
CA ARG A 90 1.86 8.37 7.13
C ARG A 90 2.78 9.35 6.42
N GLN A 91 3.93 8.89 5.95
CA GLN A 91 4.88 9.74 5.22
C GLN A 91 4.27 10.35 3.96
N ILE A 92 3.38 9.63 3.30
CA ILE A 92 2.71 10.10 2.08
C ILE A 92 1.27 10.56 2.33
N ASP A 93 0.89 10.68 3.60
CA ASP A 93 -0.43 11.17 4.02
C ASP A 93 -1.59 10.39 3.39
N LEU A 94 -1.47 9.06 3.39
CA LEU A 94 -2.49 8.18 2.84
C LEU A 94 -3.80 8.29 3.61
N GLY A 95 -3.73 8.49 4.93
CA GLY A 95 -4.92 8.59 5.77
C GLY A 95 -5.89 9.67 5.31
N ALA A 96 -5.38 10.76 4.74
CA ALA A 96 -6.23 11.87 4.27
C ALA A 96 -7.17 11.47 3.12
N VAL A 97 -6.80 10.44 2.35
CA VAL A 97 -7.57 10.01 1.17
C VAL A 97 -8.29 8.67 1.37
N LEU A 98 -8.20 8.08 2.56
CA LEU A 98 -8.96 6.87 2.88
C LEU A 98 -10.46 7.12 2.80
N LYS A 99 -11.17 6.21 2.15
CA LYS A 99 -12.62 6.22 2.09
C LYS A 99 -13.16 5.32 3.19
N LEU A 100 -13.74 5.94 4.20
CA LEU A 100 -14.22 5.26 5.41
C LEU A 100 -15.71 5.48 5.59
N GLY A 101 -16.41 4.46 6.10
CA GLY A 101 -17.76 4.61 6.56
C GLY A 101 -17.80 5.60 7.73
N ARG A 102 -18.96 6.19 7.97
CA ARG A 102 -19.10 7.25 8.96
C ARG A 102 -18.65 6.81 10.36
N SER A 103 -19.07 5.62 10.78
CA SER A 103 -18.73 5.10 12.11
C SER A 103 -17.22 4.94 12.28
N GLU A 104 -16.55 4.38 11.25
CA GLU A 104 -15.12 4.19 11.30
C GLU A 104 -14.38 5.53 11.30
N MET A 105 -14.87 6.49 10.53
CA MET A 105 -14.29 7.84 10.50
C MET A 105 -14.38 8.50 11.87
N LEU A 106 -15.55 8.42 12.54
CA LEU A 106 -15.78 9.02 13.84
C LEU A 106 -14.92 8.38 14.94
N SER A 107 -14.56 7.10 14.80
CA SER A 107 -13.70 6.41 15.74
C SER A 107 -12.21 6.58 15.47
N GLY A 108 -11.84 7.48 14.55
CA GLY A 108 -10.44 7.78 14.27
C GLY A 108 -9.79 6.85 13.26
N GLY A 109 -10.57 6.19 12.39
CA GLY A 109 -10.04 5.21 11.43
C GLY A 109 -8.90 5.71 10.56
N ARG A 110 -8.90 7.01 10.19
CA ARG A 110 -7.83 7.58 9.35
C ARG A 110 -6.44 7.52 9.98
N ARG A 111 -6.36 7.33 11.31
CA ARG A 111 -5.09 7.29 12.06
C ARG A 111 -4.76 5.91 12.59
N LYS A 112 -5.65 4.94 12.43
CA LYS A 112 -5.43 3.59 12.94
C LYS A 112 -4.33 2.89 12.13
N GLN A 113 -3.36 2.36 12.85
CA GLN A 113 -2.21 1.68 12.25
C GLN A 113 -2.63 0.53 11.33
N ALA A 114 -3.57 -0.30 11.79
CA ALA A 114 -4.02 -1.44 10.99
C ALA A 114 -4.64 -0.99 9.66
N LEU A 115 -5.49 0.04 9.67
CA LEU A 115 -6.12 0.54 8.45
C LEU A 115 -5.11 1.15 7.50
N LEU A 116 -4.16 1.90 8.04
CA LEU A 116 -3.11 2.53 7.22
C LEU A 116 -2.19 1.49 6.59
N GLY A 117 -1.78 0.48 7.36
CA GLY A 117 -0.93 -0.59 6.85
C GLY A 117 -1.62 -1.40 5.77
N ASP A 118 -2.87 -1.77 6.00
CA ASP A 118 -3.67 -2.54 5.05
C ASP A 118 -3.87 -1.76 3.74
N ALA A 119 -4.18 -0.48 3.85
CA ALA A 119 -4.38 0.37 2.67
C ALA A 119 -3.07 0.57 1.90
N MET A 120 -1.94 0.68 2.61
CA MET A 120 -0.64 0.81 1.94
C MET A 120 -0.34 -0.43 1.10
N GLU A 121 -0.58 -1.62 1.64
CA GLU A 121 -0.43 -2.86 0.87
C GLU A 121 -1.38 -2.89 -0.33
N ALA A 122 -2.63 -2.46 -0.13
CA ALA A 122 -3.60 -2.41 -1.22
C ALA A 122 -3.15 -1.45 -2.34
N VAL A 123 -2.56 -0.30 -1.98
CA VAL A 123 -2.02 0.66 -2.94
C VAL A 123 -0.88 0.04 -3.74
N ILE A 124 0.00 -0.71 -3.08
CA ILE A 124 1.08 -1.43 -3.78
C ILE A 124 0.49 -2.41 -4.80
N ALA A 125 -0.54 -3.16 -4.43
CA ALA A 125 -1.22 -4.05 -5.37
C ALA A 125 -1.84 -3.29 -6.55
N ALA A 126 -2.42 -2.12 -6.29
CA ALA A 126 -3.00 -1.29 -7.35
C ALA A 126 -1.93 -0.85 -8.35
N VAL A 127 -0.76 -0.43 -7.88
CA VAL A 127 0.37 -0.09 -8.77
C VAL A 127 0.79 -1.31 -9.59
N TYR A 128 0.89 -2.46 -8.93
CA TYR A 128 1.28 -3.71 -9.60
C TYR A 128 0.29 -4.09 -10.71
N LEU A 129 -1.00 -4.03 -10.43
CA LEU A 129 -2.02 -4.37 -11.42
C LEU A 129 -2.08 -3.35 -12.55
N ASP A 130 -1.80 -2.10 -12.26
CA ASP A 130 -1.84 -1.03 -13.25
C ASP A 130 -0.64 -1.03 -14.19
N ALA A 131 0.55 -1.35 -13.68
CA ALA A 131 1.80 -1.12 -14.42
C ALA A 131 2.84 -2.24 -14.30
N GLY A 132 2.55 -3.32 -13.58
CA GLY A 132 3.43 -4.47 -13.47
C GLY A 132 4.42 -4.43 -12.32
N PHE A 133 5.18 -5.52 -12.18
CA PHE A 133 6.06 -5.72 -11.03
C PHE A 133 7.19 -4.69 -10.96
N GLU A 134 7.86 -4.40 -12.08
CA GLU A 134 8.99 -3.48 -12.07
C GLU A 134 8.60 -2.07 -11.61
N THR A 135 7.42 -1.60 -12.03
CA THR A 135 6.92 -0.31 -11.56
C THR A 135 6.60 -0.35 -10.08
N ALA A 136 5.94 -1.42 -9.61
CA ALA A 136 5.66 -1.59 -8.19
C ALA A 136 6.95 -1.63 -7.38
N ARG A 137 7.96 -2.35 -7.86
CA ARG A 137 9.27 -2.43 -7.23
C ARG A 137 9.90 -1.04 -7.10
N THR A 138 9.90 -0.27 -8.17
CA THR A 138 10.46 1.09 -8.17
C THR A 138 9.77 1.98 -7.15
N VAL A 139 8.43 1.94 -7.11
CA VAL A 139 7.63 2.73 -6.15
C VAL A 139 7.96 2.31 -4.72
N VAL A 140 7.94 1.01 -4.43
CA VAL A 140 8.20 0.51 -3.08
C VAL A 140 9.59 0.89 -2.61
N LEU A 141 10.62 0.67 -3.42
CA LEU A 141 11.99 0.98 -3.03
C LEU A 141 12.20 2.48 -2.80
N ALA A 142 11.54 3.32 -3.56
CA ALA A 142 11.60 4.77 -3.35
C ALA A 142 10.93 5.18 -2.02
N LEU A 143 9.79 4.58 -1.69
CA LEU A 143 9.04 4.92 -0.47
C LEU A 143 9.68 4.36 0.79
N TRP A 144 10.21 3.15 0.74
CA TRP A 144 10.85 2.54 1.90
C TRP A 144 12.26 3.05 2.15
N GLY A 145 12.83 3.77 1.19
CA GLY A 145 14.16 4.34 1.29
C GLY A 145 15.23 3.34 1.10
#